data_ea9bd496c43f8188996ba220b138df98
#
_entry.id   ea9bd496c43f8188996ba220b138df98
#
_cell.length_a   1.000
_cell.length_b   1.000
_cell.length_c   1.000
_cell.angle_alpha   90.00
_cell.angle_beta   90.00
_cell.angle_gamma   90.00
#
_symmetry.space_group_name_H-M   'P 1'
#
loop_
_entity.id
_entity.type
_entity.pdbx_description
1 polymer ?
#
loop_
_entity_poly.entity_id
_entity_poly.type
_entity_poly.pdbx_seq_one_letter_code
_entity_poly.pdbx_strand_id
1 'polypeptide(L)'
;MALPSLSELDQYKAEPFAPGYPESARTFYSPVDQVHEALKALLGSATKSVVVSMYGYDDDELDAVLRDKLESDKIFVQMSLDKTQAAGVHEKQILRKWQNDGVGNSIAIGRSEHHAIMHLKMVIIDGLDVVTGSTNWSTSGENDQDNQLTVIRDALVAAEARNRVDIIHDDMLKQMAAAAQQGGTAR
;
A
#
# COMPACT_ATOMS: atom_id res chain seq x y z
N MET A 1 5.82 -3.98 -19.40
CA MET A 1 6.74 -5.09 -19.07
C MET A 1 5.94 -6.11 -18.27
N ALA A 2 6.26 -7.40 -18.32
CA ALA A 2 5.65 -8.37 -17.42
C ALA A 2 6.18 -8.11 -15.98
N LEU A 3 5.38 -8.42 -14.95
CA LEU A 3 5.86 -8.43 -13.58
C LEU A 3 7.10 -9.32 -13.48
N PRO A 4 8.17 -8.88 -12.78
CA PRO A 4 9.37 -9.68 -12.62
C PRO A 4 9.04 -11.02 -11.94
N SER A 5 9.88 -12.03 -12.13
CA SER A 5 9.78 -13.26 -11.35
C SER A 5 9.91 -12.92 -9.86
N LEU A 6 9.14 -13.59 -8.98
CA LEU A 6 9.33 -13.37 -7.53
C LEU A 6 10.74 -13.72 -7.07
N SER A 7 11.47 -14.60 -7.80
CA SER A 7 12.86 -14.90 -7.50
C SER A 7 13.81 -13.71 -7.69
N GLU A 8 13.42 -12.68 -8.44
CA GLU A 8 14.22 -11.45 -8.55
C GLU A 8 14.25 -10.66 -7.24
N LEU A 9 13.26 -10.91 -6.36
CA LEU A 9 13.22 -10.32 -5.02
C LEU A 9 14.20 -11.00 -4.05
N ASP A 10 14.73 -12.17 -4.38
CA ASP A 10 15.62 -12.94 -3.50
C ASP A 10 16.92 -12.17 -3.18
N GLN A 11 17.31 -11.22 -4.04
CA GLN A 11 18.43 -10.30 -3.79
C GLN A 11 18.25 -9.40 -2.56
N TYR A 12 17.02 -9.21 -2.10
CA TYR A 12 16.69 -8.40 -0.92
C TYR A 12 16.67 -9.19 0.39
N LYS A 13 16.90 -10.51 0.32
CA LYS A 13 17.06 -11.39 1.48
C LYS A 13 18.48 -11.33 2.03
N ALA A 14 18.62 -11.28 3.36
CA ALA A 14 19.92 -11.44 4.02
C ALA A 14 20.45 -12.88 3.87
N GLU A 15 19.57 -13.88 3.97
CA GLU A 15 19.89 -15.29 3.82
C GLU A 15 18.97 -15.93 2.75
N PRO A 16 19.48 -16.87 1.95
CA PRO A 16 18.69 -17.54 0.92
C PRO A 16 17.47 -18.26 1.49
N PHE A 17 16.40 -18.35 0.72
CA PHE A 17 15.26 -19.19 1.06
C PHE A 17 15.64 -20.66 1.15
N ALA A 18 14.98 -21.40 2.03
CA ALA A 18 15.19 -22.84 2.17
C ALA A 18 14.84 -23.55 0.85
N PRO A 19 15.55 -24.66 0.52
CA PRO A 19 15.20 -25.49 -0.63
C PRO A 19 13.73 -25.93 -0.60
N GLY A 20 13.04 -25.77 -1.73
CA GLY A 20 11.61 -26.09 -1.84
C GLY A 20 10.67 -24.98 -1.36
N TYR A 21 11.18 -23.77 -1.06
CA TYR A 21 10.32 -22.63 -0.79
C TYR A 21 9.41 -22.33 -1.99
N PRO A 22 8.11 -22.03 -1.78
CA PRO A 22 7.16 -21.87 -2.89
C PRO A 22 7.56 -20.75 -3.87
N GLU A 23 7.51 -21.06 -5.17
CA GLU A 23 7.78 -20.06 -6.21
C GLU A 23 6.75 -18.92 -6.24
N SER A 24 5.52 -19.21 -5.75
CA SER A 24 4.42 -18.25 -5.68
C SER A 24 4.44 -17.36 -4.43
N ALA A 25 5.45 -17.47 -3.56
CA ALA A 25 5.53 -16.64 -2.36
C ALA A 25 6.96 -16.16 -2.07
N ARG A 26 7.07 -15.01 -1.40
CA ARG A 26 8.31 -14.51 -0.79
C ARG A 26 7.99 -13.86 0.54
N THR A 27 8.90 -14.01 1.50
CA THR A 27 8.76 -13.43 2.85
C THR A 27 10.02 -12.69 3.23
N PHE A 28 9.87 -11.49 3.74
CA PHE A 28 10.95 -10.63 4.20
C PHE A 28 10.68 -10.19 5.63
N TYR A 29 11.74 -9.97 6.39
CA TYR A 29 11.66 -9.54 7.79
C TYR A 29 12.59 -8.35 8.02
N SER A 30 12.04 -7.20 8.42
CA SER A 30 12.85 -6.12 8.97
C SER A 30 13.23 -6.43 10.42
N PRO A 31 14.38 -5.98 10.91
CA PRO A 31 15.39 -5.18 10.20
C PRO A 31 16.44 -6.01 9.44
N VAL A 32 16.22 -7.32 9.27
CA VAL A 32 17.24 -8.25 8.73
C VAL A 32 17.32 -8.18 7.21
N ASP A 33 16.17 -8.19 6.54
CA ASP A 33 16.06 -8.13 5.08
C ASP A 33 15.86 -6.69 4.61
N GLN A 34 16.12 -6.43 3.32
CA GLN A 34 15.92 -5.10 2.71
C GLN A 34 14.45 -4.92 2.30
N VAL A 35 13.55 -4.80 3.29
CA VAL A 35 12.10 -4.73 3.09
C VAL A 35 11.70 -3.53 2.24
N HIS A 36 12.31 -2.36 2.50
CA HIS A 36 12.07 -1.13 1.74
C HIS A 36 12.37 -1.31 0.25
N GLU A 37 13.54 -1.85 -0.09
CA GLU A 37 13.95 -2.07 -1.47
C GLU A 37 13.07 -3.11 -2.19
N ALA A 38 12.63 -4.15 -1.47
CA ALA A 38 11.70 -5.13 -2.00
C ALA A 38 10.34 -4.47 -2.34
N LEU A 39 9.82 -3.58 -1.48
CA LEU A 39 8.60 -2.81 -1.72
C LEU A 39 8.75 -1.88 -2.93
N LYS A 40 9.85 -1.12 -3.02
CA LYS A 40 10.14 -0.24 -4.17
C LYS A 40 10.15 -1.02 -5.48
N ALA A 41 10.84 -2.16 -5.51
CA ALA A 41 10.91 -3.02 -6.70
C ALA A 41 9.53 -3.54 -7.11
N LEU A 42 8.72 -4.00 -6.14
CA LEU A 42 7.36 -4.47 -6.38
C LEU A 42 6.46 -3.38 -6.95
N LEU A 43 6.39 -2.21 -6.30
CA LEU A 43 5.60 -1.08 -6.77
C LEU A 43 6.06 -0.59 -8.14
N GLY A 44 7.38 -0.47 -8.33
CA GLY A 44 7.98 -0.06 -9.60
C GLY A 44 7.67 -1.02 -10.75
N SER A 45 7.42 -2.30 -10.47
CA SER A 45 7.10 -3.32 -11.47
C SER A 45 5.66 -3.25 -11.99
N ALA A 46 4.76 -2.53 -11.31
CA ALA A 46 3.36 -2.43 -11.67
C ALA A 46 3.16 -1.90 -13.09
N THR A 47 2.27 -2.53 -13.87
CA THR A 47 1.98 -2.20 -15.28
C THR A 47 0.53 -1.88 -15.57
N LYS A 48 -0.39 -2.20 -14.64
CA LYS A 48 -1.84 -2.01 -14.80
C LYS A 48 -2.47 -1.29 -13.62
N SER A 49 -2.15 -1.73 -12.40
CA SER A 49 -2.80 -1.20 -11.20
C SER A 49 -1.98 -1.41 -9.94
N VAL A 50 -2.10 -0.46 -9.01
CA VAL A 50 -1.66 -0.60 -7.63
C VAL A 50 -2.82 -0.22 -6.71
N VAL A 51 -3.23 -1.13 -5.84
CA VAL A 51 -4.30 -0.90 -4.86
C VAL A 51 -3.73 -1.07 -3.47
N VAL A 52 -3.77 0.00 -2.68
CA VAL A 52 -3.15 0.11 -1.36
C VAL A 52 -4.21 0.25 -0.29
N SER A 53 -4.09 -0.52 0.79
CA SER A 53 -4.76 -0.28 2.07
C SER A 53 -3.70 -0.26 3.16
N MET A 54 -3.41 0.92 3.70
CA MET A 54 -2.28 1.13 4.59
C MET A 54 -2.68 1.87 5.86
N TYR A 55 -2.26 1.34 7.01
CA TYR A 55 -2.46 1.98 8.30
C TYR A 55 -1.51 3.16 8.49
N GLY A 56 -0.21 2.93 8.48
CA GLY A 56 0.81 3.98 8.59
C GLY A 56 1.48 4.21 7.23
N TYR A 57 1.41 5.45 6.73
CA TYR A 57 1.89 5.84 5.40
C TYR A 57 2.65 7.17 5.50
N ASP A 58 3.97 7.09 5.70
CA ASP A 58 4.83 8.26 5.81
C ASP A 58 6.20 8.08 5.13
N ASP A 59 6.31 7.16 4.18
CA ASP A 59 7.51 6.95 3.37
C ASP A 59 7.46 7.75 2.07
N ASP A 60 8.31 8.76 1.95
CA ASP A 60 8.40 9.66 0.79
C ASP A 60 8.89 8.95 -0.48
N GLU A 61 9.73 7.90 -0.38
CA GLU A 61 10.26 7.19 -1.55
C GLU A 61 9.21 6.27 -2.15
N LEU A 62 8.46 5.53 -1.32
CA LEU A 62 7.34 4.71 -1.78
C LEU A 62 6.23 5.59 -2.35
N ASP A 63 5.97 6.75 -1.73
CA ASP A 63 5.04 7.75 -2.26
C ASP A 63 5.46 8.25 -3.65
N ALA A 64 6.73 8.57 -3.84
CA ALA A 64 7.24 9.02 -5.13
C ALA A 64 7.06 7.96 -6.23
N VAL A 65 7.29 6.66 -5.91
CA VAL A 65 7.05 5.56 -6.86
C VAL A 65 5.57 5.49 -7.25
N LEU A 66 4.64 5.56 -6.29
CA LEU A 66 3.20 5.51 -6.59
C LEU A 66 2.74 6.69 -7.45
N ARG A 67 3.23 7.89 -7.16
CA ARG A 67 2.90 9.08 -7.94
C ARG A 67 3.43 9.00 -9.36
N ASP A 68 4.67 8.56 -9.55
CA ASP A 68 5.23 8.34 -10.87
C ASP A 68 4.42 7.31 -11.67
N LYS A 69 4.00 6.22 -11.05
CA LYS A 69 3.12 5.22 -11.66
C LYS A 69 1.79 5.82 -12.12
N LEU A 70 1.17 6.66 -11.33
CA LEU A 70 -0.08 7.32 -11.68
C LEU A 70 0.09 8.37 -12.78
N GLU A 71 1.11 9.23 -12.66
CA GLU A 71 1.30 10.40 -13.51
C GLU A 71 1.97 10.05 -14.86
N SER A 72 3.04 9.25 -14.80
CA SER A 72 3.87 8.93 -15.98
C SER A 72 3.38 7.69 -16.71
N ASP A 73 3.15 6.60 -15.99
CA ASP A 73 2.73 5.31 -16.56
C ASP A 73 1.21 5.24 -16.77
N LYS A 74 0.46 6.16 -16.16
CA LYS A 74 -1.01 6.24 -16.22
C LYS A 74 -1.70 4.93 -15.83
N ILE A 75 -1.13 4.22 -14.88
CA ILE A 75 -1.75 3.03 -14.31
C ILE A 75 -2.80 3.42 -13.28
N PHE A 76 -3.73 2.53 -13.01
CA PHE A 76 -4.72 2.74 -11.96
C PHE A 76 -4.07 2.68 -10.59
N VAL A 77 -4.22 3.74 -9.78
CA VAL A 77 -3.79 3.77 -8.36
C VAL A 77 -4.99 4.09 -7.48
N GLN A 78 -5.22 3.25 -6.48
CA GLN A 78 -6.25 3.42 -5.45
C GLN A 78 -5.62 3.25 -4.08
N MET A 79 -5.91 4.18 -3.15
CA MET A 79 -5.36 4.16 -1.80
C MET A 79 -6.46 4.30 -0.76
N SER A 80 -6.39 3.50 0.30
CA SER A 80 -7.23 3.62 1.50
C SER A 80 -6.33 3.78 2.72
N LEU A 81 -6.41 4.93 3.39
CA LEU A 81 -5.55 5.29 4.51
C LEU A 81 -6.36 5.47 5.80
N ASP A 82 -5.81 5.00 6.92
CA ASP A 82 -6.48 5.17 8.22
C ASP A 82 -6.48 6.63 8.67
N LYS A 83 -7.65 7.13 9.07
CA LYS A 83 -7.84 8.53 9.46
C LYS A 83 -7.00 8.94 10.66
N THR A 84 -6.67 8.02 11.57
CA THR A 84 -5.90 8.35 12.79
C THR A 84 -4.44 8.62 12.46
N GLN A 85 -3.89 7.93 11.47
CA GLN A 85 -2.53 8.11 10.97
C GLN A 85 -2.44 9.27 9.98
N ALA A 86 -3.40 9.40 9.06
CA ALA A 86 -3.51 10.53 8.12
C ALA A 86 -3.58 11.90 8.80
N ALA A 87 -3.83 11.96 10.10
CA ALA A 87 -3.73 13.15 10.93
C ALA A 87 -2.28 13.50 11.35
N GLY A 88 -1.31 12.62 11.14
CA GLY A 88 0.11 12.84 11.43
C GLY A 88 0.70 14.00 10.62
N VAL A 89 1.78 14.60 11.11
CA VAL A 89 2.38 15.78 10.46
C VAL A 89 2.96 15.42 9.10
N HIS A 90 3.70 14.31 9.03
CA HIS A 90 4.40 13.89 7.82
C HIS A 90 3.40 13.37 6.76
N GLU A 91 2.52 12.48 7.15
CA GLU A 91 1.48 11.95 6.27
C GLU A 91 0.58 13.05 5.68
N LYS A 92 0.25 14.09 6.45
CA LYS A 92 -0.44 15.28 5.93
C LYS A 92 0.34 16.02 4.84
N GLN A 93 1.67 16.03 4.91
CA GLN A 93 2.48 16.68 3.89
C GLN A 93 2.42 15.89 2.58
N ILE A 94 2.51 14.56 2.66
CA ILE A 94 2.36 13.66 1.52
C ILE A 94 0.96 13.86 0.88
N LEU A 95 -0.10 13.79 1.67
CA LEU A 95 -1.47 13.95 1.18
C LEU A 95 -1.74 15.31 0.53
N ARG A 96 -1.10 16.38 1.03
CA ARG A 96 -1.16 17.72 0.39
C ARG A 96 -0.48 17.72 -0.97
N LYS A 97 0.62 17.00 -1.16
CA LYS A 97 1.25 16.86 -2.48
C LYS A 97 0.25 16.25 -3.47
N TRP A 98 -0.39 15.13 -3.11
CA TRP A 98 -1.41 14.49 -3.97
C TRP A 98 -2.57 15.42 -4.33
N GLN A 99 -3.05 16.23 -3.37
CA GLN A 99 -4.11 17.21 -3.63
C GLN A 99 -3.65 18.33 -4.56
N ASN A 100 -2.45 18.88 -4.35
CA ASN A 100 -1.90 19.96 -5.17
C ASN A 100 -1.66 19.52 -6.61
N ASP A 101 -1.30 18.27 -6.83
CA ASP A 101 -1.05 17.71 -8.15
C ASP A 101 -2.36 17.25 -8.85
N GLY A 102 -3.50 17.42 -8.19
CA GLY A 102 -4.82 17.08 -8.77
C GLY A 102 -5.15 15.59 -8.78
N VAL A 103 -4.35 14.75 -8.14
CA VAL A 103 -4.52 13.28 -8.08
C VAL A 103 -5.11 12.77 -6.75
N GLY A 104 -5.54 13.68 -5.89
CA GLY A 104 -6.14 13.36 -4.60
C GLY A 104 -7.39 12.45 -4.65
N ASN A 105 -8.05 12.36 -5.81
CA ASN A 105 -9.20 11.48 -6.01
C ASN A 105 -8.86 9.98 -5.93
N SER A 106 -7.59 9.63 -6.03
CA SER A 106 -7.11 8.25 -5.85
C SER A 106 -7.08 7.80 -4.39
N ILE A 107 -7.30 8.72 -3.44
CA ILE A 107 -7.14 8.47 -2.01
C ILE A 107 -8.46 8.58 -1.27
N ALA A 108 -8.81 7.54 -0.51
CA ALA A 108 -9.86 7.57 0.51
C ALA A 108 -9.25 7.53 1.91
N ILE A 109 -9.75 8.39 2.80
CA ILE A 109 -9.28 8.49 4.19
C ILE A 109 -10.47 8.27 5.12
N GLY A 110 -10.38 7.25 5.99
CA GLY A 110 -11.48 6.90 6.86
C GLY A 110 -11.08 5.96 7.98
N ARG A 111 -12.09 5.31 8.55
CA ARG A 111 -11.98 4.25 9.55
C ARG A 111 -12.58 2.97 9.00
N SER A 112 -12.41 1.86 9.72
CA SER A 112 -13.11 0.62 9.39
C SER A 112 -14.64 0.82 9.47
N GLU A 113 -15.40 -0.07 8.85
CA GLU A 113 -16.88 -0.09 8.86
C GLU A 113 -17.48 -0.02 10.28
N HIS A 114 -16.76 -0.50 11.29
CA HIS A 114 -17.17 -0.47 12.70
C HIS A 114 -16.55 0.69 13.47
N HIS A 115 -16.08 1.73 12.79
CA HIS A 115 -15.42 2.91 13.36
C HIS A 115 -14.13 2.63 14.15
N ALA A 116 -13.61 1.41 14.08
CA ALA A 116 -12.28 1.06 14.58
C ALA A 116 -11.18 1.51 13.59
N ILE A 117 -9.92 1.28 13.92
CA ILE A 117 -8.81 1.54 12.99
C ILE A 117 -8.86 0.57 11.80
N MET A 118 -8.49 1.05 10.62
CA MET A 118 -8.21 0.22 9.46
C MET A 118 -6.74 -0.18 9.52
N HIS A 119 -6.45 -1.35 10.11
CA HIS A 119 -5.08 -1.76 10.45
C HIS A 119 -4.40 -2.63 9.39
N LEU A 120 -4.93 -2.66 8.17
CA LEU A 120 -4.30 -3.37 7.05
C LEU A 120 -2.96 -2.74 6.65
N LYS A 121 -2.05 -3.57 6.19
CA LYS A 121 -0.86 -3.22 5.44
C LYS A 121 -0.87 -4.16 4.23
N MET A 122 -1.56 -3.72 3.18
CA MET A 122 -1.84 -4.56 2.02
C MET A 122 -1.72 -3.76 0.74
N VAL A 123 -1.07 -4.37 -0.25
CA VAL A 123 -1.01 -3.87 -1.61
C VAL A 123 -1.37 -5.00 -2.57
N ILE A 124 -2.15 -4.67 -3.59
CA ILE A 124 -2.46 -5.58 -4.69
C ILE A 124 -1.91 -4.96 -5.97
N ILE A 125 -0.99 -5.68 -6.62
CA ILE A 125 -0.31 -5.22 -7.83
C ILE A 125 -0.82 -6.02 -9.02
N ASP A 126 -1.29 -5.32 -10.04
CA ASP A 126 -1.77 -5.84 -11.33
C ASP A 126 -2.86 -6.93 -11.22
N GLY A 127 -3.54 -7.04 -10.06
CA GLY A 127 -4.50 -8.09 -9.78
C GLY A 127 -3.88 -9.49 -9.68
N LEU A 128 -2.60 -9.57 -9.37
CA LEU A 128 -1.83 -10.81 -9.32
C LEU A 128 -1.02 -10.97 -8.03
N ASP A 129 -0.27 -9.97 -7.62
CA ASP A 129 0.54 -10.02 -6.41
C ASP A 129 -0.19 -9.37 -5.25
N VAL A 130 -0.30 -10.09 -4.13
CA VAL A 130 -0.75 -9.57 -2.85
C VAL A 130 0.45 -9.41 -1.94
N VAL A 131 0.75 -8.18 -1.55
CA VAL A 131 1.80 -7.86 -0.59
C VAL A 131 1.12 -7.52 0.72
N THR A 132 1.42 -8.24 1.79
CA THR A 132 0.78 -8.05 3.09
C THR A 132 1.72 -8.42 4.24
N GLY A 133 1.37 -8.03 5.46
CA GLY A 133 2.17 -8.32 6.66
C GLY A 133 1.89 -7.34 7.79
N SER A 134 2.90 -7.11 8.62
CA SER A 134 2.83 -6.15 9.74
C SER A 134 3.49 -4.80 9.40
N THR A 135 4.28 -4.72 8.33
CA THR A 135 5.10 -3.57 7.97
C THR A 135 4.25 -2.35 7.57
N ASN A 136 4.29 -1.28 8.36
CA ASN A 136 3.82 0.03 7.92
C ASN A 136 4.81 0.62 6.91
N TRP A 137 4.33 1.46 6.01
CA TRP A 137 5.18 2.22 5.10
C TRP A 137 5.72 3.45 5.80
N SER A 138 6.77 3.21 6.56
CA SER A 138 7.49 4.21 7.35
C SER A 138 8.94 3.77 7.53
N THR A 139 9.85 4.70 7.64
CA THR A 139 11.28 4.42 7.81
C THR A 139 11.53 3.42 8.95
N SER A 140 10.89 3.60 10.11
CA SER A 140 11.07 2.69 11.24
C SER A 140 10.39 1.34 11.03
N GLY A 141 9.22 1.32 10.36
CA GLY A 141 8.50 0.08 10.07
C GLY A 141 9.26 -0.85 9.14
N GLU A 142 9.96 -0.29 8.19
CA GLU A 142 10.66 -1.02 7.14
C GLU A 142 12.11 -1.38 7.50
N ASN A 143 12.76 -0.60 8.40
CA ASN A 143 14.17 -0.73 8.66
C ASN A 143 14.56 -1.03 10.11
N ASP A 144 13.73 -0.68 11.10
CA ASP A 144 14.14 -0.74 12.52
C ASP A 144 13.32 -1.72 13.35
N GLN A 145 12.05 -1.91 13.02
CA GLN A 145 11.12 -2.75 13.80
C GLN A 145 11.11 -4.19 13.29
N ASP A 146 10.83 -5.13 14.19
CA ASP A 146 10.58 -6.52 13.81
C ASP A 146 9.23 -6.64 13.11
N ASN A 147 9.25 -6.59 11.78
CA ASN A 147 8.06 -6.70 10.93
C ASN A 147 8.24 -7.78 9.86
N GLN A 148 7.11 -8.23 9.35
CA GLN A 148 7.03 -9.19 8.25
C GLN A 148 6.37 -8.55 7.03
N LEU A 149 6.94 -8.82 5.87
CA LEU A 149 6.36 -8.58 4.56
C LEU A 149 6.23 -9.91 3.82
N THR A 150 5.05 -10.24 3.34
CA THR A 150 4.81 -11.45 2.52
C THR A 150 4.24 -11.04 1.18
N VAL A 151 4.80 -11.59 0.11
CA VAL A 151 4.29 -11.47 -1.26
C VAL A 151 3.69 -12.82 -1.64
N ILE A 152 2.44 -12.81 -2.13
CA ILE A 152 1.74 -13.99 -2.65
C ILE A 152 1.34 -13.70 -4.09
N ARG A 153 1.84 -14.49 -5.02
CA ARG A 153 1.51 -14.40 -6.45
C ARG A 153 0.43 -15.41 -6.81
N ASP A 154 -0.81 -14.99 -6.73
CA ASP A 154 -1.97 -15.80 -7.10
C ASP A 154 -3.16 -14.91 -7.45
N ALA A 155 -3.74 -15.08 -8.63
CA ALA A 155 -4.82 -14.23 -9.13
C ALA A 155 -6.13 -14.40 -8.32
N LEU A 156 -6.41 -15.56 -7.75
CA LEU A 156 -7.62 -15.79 -6.94
C LEU A 156 -7.47 -15.15 -5.56
N VAL A 157 -6.28 -15.27 -4.95
CA VAL A 157 -5.96 -14.56 -3.70
C VAL A 157 -6.04 -13.05 -3.91
N ALA A 158 -5.50 -12.56 -5.02
CA ALA A 158 -5.55 -11.13 -5.36
C ALA A 158 -6.99 -10.65 -5.59
N ALA A 159 -7.85 -11.44 -6.25
CA ALA A 159 -9.24 -11.10 -6.48
C ALA A 159 -10.04 -11.04 -5.17
N GLU A 160 -9.84 -11.99 -4.25
CA GLU A 160 -10.47 -11.98 -2.93
C GLU A 160 -10.02 -10.77 -2.11
N ALA A 161 -8.72 -10.53 -2.02
CA ALA A 161 -8.15 -9.36 -1.37
C ALA A 161 -8.72 -8.06 -1.95
N ARG A 162 -8.81 -7.95 -3.28
CA ARG A 162 -9.34 -6.80 -3.99
C ARG A 162 -10.80 -6.52 -3.62
N ASN A 163 -11.65 -7.54 -3.58
CA ASN A 163 -13.06 -7.38 -3.17
C ASN A 163 -13.16 -6.76 -1.77
N ARG A 164 -12.35 -7.22 -0.84
CA ARG A 164 -12.36 -6.66 0.53
C ARG A 164 -11.85 -5.22 0.58
N VAL A 165 -10.78 -4.92 -0.13
CA VAL A 165 -10.18 -3.56 -0.14
C VAL A 165 -11.10 -2.56 -0.80
N ASP A 166 -11.83 -2.96 -1.85
CA ASP A 166 -12.81 -2.09 -2.53
C ASP A 166 -13.97 -1.73 -1.61
N ILE A 167 -14.49 -2.67 -0.82
CA ILE A 167 -15.52 -2.39 0.20
C ILE A 167 -15.02 -1.36 1.22
N ILE A 168 -13.78 -1.50 1.70
CA ILE A 168 -13.16 -0.55 2.63
C ILE A 168 -13.03 0.83 1.98
N HIS A 169 -12.57 0.88 0.75
CA HIS A 169 -12.38 2.13 0.00
C HIS A 169 -13.71 2.88 -0.18
N ASP A 170 -14.74 2.17 -0.63
CA ASP A 170 -16.08 2.72 -0.83
C ASP A 170 -16.69 3.25 0.47
N ASP A 171 -16.50 2.56 1.58
CA ASP A 171 -16.98 3.02 2.89
C ASP A 171 -16.24 4.28 3.34
N MET A 172 -14.92 4.35 3.15
CA MET A 172 -14.13 5.54 3.45
C MET A 172 -14.53 6.73 2.59
N LEU A 173 -14.83 6.53 1.30
CA LEU A 173 -15.35 7.60 0.43
C LEU A 173 -16.69 8.15 0.95
N LYS A 174 -17.59 7.27 1.42
CA LYS A 174 -18.86 7.69 2.06
C LYS A 174 -18.62 8.50 3.33
N GLN A 175 -17.66 8.08 4.16
CA GLN A 175 -17.26 8.82 5.37
C GLN A 175 -16.72 10.21 5.01
N MET A 176 -15.89 10.34 3.99
CA MET A 176 -15.38 11.64 3.50
C MET A 176 -16.51 12.54 3.00
N ALA A 177 -17.44 11.99 2.20
CA ALA A 177 -18.59 12.74 1.68
C ALA A 177 -19.50 13.25 2.81
N ALA A 178 -19.79 12.43 3.81
CA ALA A 178 -20.58 12.82 4.97
C ALA A 178 -19.91 13.94 5.79
N ALA A 179 -18.59 13.86 5.99
CA ALA A 179 -17.82 14.89 6.70
C ALA A 179 -17.82 16.24 5.96
N ALA A 180 -17.73 16.21 4.62
CA ALA A 180 -17.77 17.41 3.80
C ALA A 180 -19.14 18.13 3.90
N GLN A 181 -20.25 17.37 3.92
CA GLN A 181 -21.61 17.91 4.08
C GLN A 181 -21.80 18.58 5.47
N GLN A 182 -21.29 17.98 6.53
CA GLN A 182 -21.38 18.53 7.89
C GLN A 182 -20.54 19.82 8.06
N GLY A 183 -19.37 19.89 7.41
CA GLY A 183 -18.53 21.09 7.41
C GLY A 183 -19.08 22.26 6.60
N GLY A 184 -19.91 22.00 5.60
CA GLY A 184 -20.55 23.02 4.76
C GLY A 184 -21.77 23.70 5.39
N THR A 185 -22.38 23.13 6.42
CA THR A 185 -23.55 23.67 7.13
C THR A 185 -23.21 24.57 8.31
N ALA A 186 -21.91 24.73 8.63
CA ALA A 186 -21.43 25.53 9.77
C ALA A 186 -20.86 26.91 9.37
N ARG A 187 -21.31 27.49 8.23
CA ARG A 187 -20.95 28.85 7.80
C ARG A 187 -22.17 29.76 7.75
#